data_afcb1b6019050e0a7b409a30d2b7159b
#
_entry.id   afcb1b6019050e0a7b409a30d2b7159b
#
_cell.length_a   1.000
_cell.length_b   1.000
_cell.length_c   1.000
_cell.angle_alpha   90.00
_cell.angle_beta   90.00
_cell.angle_gamma   90.00
#
_symmetry.space_group_name_H-M   'P 1'
#
loop_
_entity.id
_entity.type
_entity.pdbx_description
1 polymer ?
#
loop_
_entity_poly.entity_id
_entity_poly.type
_entity_poly.pdbx_seq_one_letter_code
_entity_poly.pdbx_strand_id
1 'polypeptide(L)'
;YQQWQDLLLEWITPGEQTPDYWEQFAQKLAALHSNTHEFFGLDFNNYIGRLPQQNSGRVHFSDFYAENRILPLVKLLRDQQHYGQKEAVVFDKLSGFLHTLIPEELPALLHGDLWAGNYLTDGQGQPVLIDPAPYYGHREADIAMMQLFGGFPQQVFTAYHEQLPLITGWQKRVDLFQLYPVLVHAALFGGSYIPQSLSIAKSYT
;
A
#
# COMPACT_ATOMS: atom_id res chain seq x y z
N TYR A 1 10.80 13.63 30.86
CA TYR A 1 9.37 13.95 30.65
C TYR A 1 8.97 13.28 29.36
N GLN A 2 8.11 12.23 29.46
CA GLN A 2 7.51 11.58 28.31
C GLN A 2 6.41 12.54 27.82
N GLN A 3 6.60 13.18 26.67
CA GLN A 3 5.53 13.97 26.04
C GLN A 3 4.53 12.98 25.44
N TRP A 4 3.34 12.91 26.01
CA TRP A 4 2.20 12.24 25.40
C TRP A 4 1.71 13.13 24.26
N GLN A 5 1.62 12.57 23.06
CA GLN A 5 0.94 13.21 21.94
C GLN A 5 -0.45 12.58 21.85
N ASP A 6 -1.46 13.35 22.18
CA ASP A 6 -2.86 12.91 22.04
C ASP A 6 -3.28 13.12 20.57
N LEU A 7 -3.90 12.09 19.98
CA LEU A 7 -4.56 12.18 18.69
C LEU A 7 -6.07 12.27 18.94
N LEU A 8 -6.69 13.39 18.57
CA LEU A 8 -8.13 13.56 18.61
C LEU A 8 -8.73 13.22 17.24
N LEU A 9 -9.61 12.24 17.21
CA LEU A 9 -10.30 11.80 16.00
C LEU A 9 -11.79 12.09 16.11
N GLU A 10 -12.44 12.29 14.96
CA GLU A 10 -13.89 12.30 14.87
C GLU A 10 -14.45 10.92 15.28
N TRP A 11 -15.52 10.94 16.09
CA TRP A 11 -16.24 9.71 16.40
C TRP A 11 -17.20 9.35 15.26
N ILE A 12 -16.95 8.21 14.62
CA ILE A 12 -17.84 7.66 13.59
C ILE A 12 -18.87 6.75 14.27
N THR A 13 -20.13 7.17 14.26
CA THR A 13 -21.23 6.33 14.76
C THR A 13 -21.43 5.15 13.81
N PRO A 14 -21.33 3.90 14.27
CA PRO A 14 -21.51 2.73 13.40
C PRO A 14 -22.92 2.62 12.84
N GLY A 15 -23.06 2.15 11.59
CA GLY A 15 -24.31 1.88 10.90
C GLY A 15 -24.27 0.57 10.11
N GLU A 16 -25.39 0.21 9.50
CA GLU A 16 -25.49 -0.92 8.59
C GLU A 16 -25.17 -0.48 7.16
N GLN A 17 -24.53 -1.34 6.38
CA GLN A 17 -24.16 -1.06 4.99
C GLN A 17 -25.43 -0.91 4.13
N THR A 18 -25.45 0.10 3.27
CA THR A 18 -26.51 0.27 2.25
C THR A 18 -26.34 -0.77 1.12
N PRO A 19 -27.39 -1.05 0.35
CA PRO A 19 -27.30 -2.01 -0.76
C PRO A 19 -26.24 -1.70 -1.81
N ASP A 20 -25.91 -0.42 -2.00
CA ASP A 20 -24.92 0.11 -2.94
C ASP A 20 -23.58 0.48 -2.28
N TYR A 21 -23.33 -0.04 -1.06
CA TYR A 21 -22.15 0.29 -0.24
C TYR A 21 -20.83 0.11 -1.00
N TRP A 22 -20.67 -1.00 -1.70
CA TRP A 22 -19.41 -1.32 -2.38
C TRP A 22 -19.19 -0.52 -3.66
N GLU A 23 -20.26 -0.13 -4.34
CA GLU A 23 -20.20 0.84 -5.45
C GLU A 23 -19.77 2.22 -4.94
N GLN A 24 -20.34 2.66 -3.83
CA GLN A 24 -19.96 3.93 -3.19
C GLN A 24 -18.53 3.89 -2.68
N PHE A 25 -18.09 2.76 -2.09
CA PHE A 25 -16.69 2.56 -1.70
C PHE A 25 -15.76 2.73 -2.90
N ALA A 26 -16.06 2.06 -4.01
CA ALA A 26 -15.27 2.14 -5.24
C ALA A 26 -15.23 3.55 -5.82
N GLN A 27 -16.35 4.28 -5.81
CA GLN A 27 -16.42 5.67 -6.27
C GLN A 27 -15.56 6.60 -5.41
N LYS A 28 -15.65 6.48 -4.08
CA LYS A 28 -14.85 7.29 -3.15
C LYS A 28 -13.34 6.98 -3.30
N LEU A 29 -12.97 5.71 -3.44
CA LEU A 29 -11.59 5.31 -3.68
C LEU A 29 -11.07 5.82 -5.03
N ALA A 30 -11.87 5.73 -6.10
CA ALA A 30 -11.52 6.28 -7.40
C ALA A 30 -11.38 7.81 -7.36
N ALA A 31 -12.23 8.51 -6.61
CA ALA A 31 -12.11 9.95 -6.38
C ALA A 31 -10.83 10.31 -5.60
N LEU A 32 -10.47 9.51 -4.58
CA LEU A 32 -9.19 9.67 -3.86
C LEU A 32 -8.01 9.52 -4.83
N HIS A 33 -7.98 8.44 -5.61
CA HIS A 33 -6.91 8.14 -6.57
C HIS A 33 -6.87 9.12 -7.76
N SER A 34 -7.93 9.87 -8.02
CA SER A 34 -7.95 10.93 -9.04
C SER A 34 -7.24 12.21 -8.59
N ASN A 35 -6.87 12.33 -7.32
CA ASN A 35 -6.00 13.41 -6.86
C ASN A 35 -4.57 13.05 -7.23
N THR A 36 -4.01 13.79 -8.18
CA THR A 36 -2.68 13.55 -8.75
C THR A 36 -1.65 14.58 -8.31
N HIS A 37 -0.37 14.25 -8.47
CA HIS A 37 0.76 15.10 -8.13
C HIS A 37 1.85 15.05 -9.22
N GLU A 38 2.84 15.97 -9.15
CA GLU A 38 3.97 15.99 -10.08
C GLU A 38 4.95 14.82 -9.88
N PHE A 39 5.07 14.33 -8.66
CA PHE A 39 6.02 13.27 -8.29
C PHE A 39 5.39 12.27 -7.32
N PHE A 40 5.95 11.07 -7.29
CA PHE A 40 5.65 10.04 -6.30
C PHE A 40 6.30 10.38 -4.97
N GLY A 41 5.56 10.27 -3.86
CA GLY A 41 6.03 10.59 -2.53
C GLY A 41 5.08 11.51 -1.78
N LEU A 42 5.60 12.28 -0.83
CA LEU A 42 4.87 13.29 -0.07
C LEU A 42 5.87 14.31 0.45
N ASP A 43 5.43 15.55 0.71
CA ASP A 43 6.31 16.63 1.18
C ASP A 43 6.93 16.36 2.57
N PHE A 44 6.42 15.39 3.29
CA PHE A 44 6.93 14.99 4.60
C PHE A 44 6.92 13.46 4.75
N ASN A 45 7.80 12.97 5.62
CA ASN A 45 7.80 11.56 6.01
C ASN A 45 6.68 11.33 7.05
N ASN A 46 6.08 10.15 7.01
CA ASN A 46 5.06 9.72 7.94
C ASN A 46 5.36 8.31 8.50
N TYR A 47 4.34 7.55 8.84
CA TYR A 47 4.48 6.23 9.44
C TYR A 47 3.58 5.22 8.75
N ILE A 48 4.02 3.96 8.73
CA ILE A 48 3.22 2.76 8.48
C ILE A 48 3.27 1.88 9.73
N GLY A 49 2.15 1.82 10.46
CA GLY A 49 2.17 1.34 11.83
C GLY A 49 3.17 2.14 12.68
N ARG A 50 4.18 1.47 13.28
CA ARG A 50 5.24 2.13 14.06
C ARG A 50 6.55 2.38 13.28
N LEU A 51 6.61 2.00 12.01
CA LEU A 51 7.80 2.17 11.19
C LEU A 51 7.78 3.53 10.49
N PRO A 52 8.91 4.26 10.45
CA PRO A 52 9.04 5.45 9.62
C PRO A 52 8.84 5.11 8.16
N GLN A 53 8.01 5.89 7.46
CA GLN A 53 7.76 5.78 6.03
C GLN A 53 8.38 6.96 5.32
N GLN A 54 9.42 6.70 4.52
CA GLN A 54 10.12 7.72 3.75
C GLN A 54 9.30 8.09 2.51
N ASN A 55 9.19 9.40 2.25
CA ASN A 55 8.35 9.92 1.16
C ASN A 55 9.10 10.90 0.25
N SER A 56 10.44 10.84 0.21
CA SER A 56 11.23 11.68 -0.70
C SER A 56 10.77 11.53 -2.14
N GLY A 57 10.47 12.64 -2.81
CA GLY A 57 9.91 12.66 -4.15
C GLY A 57 10.75 11.95 -5.21
N ARG A 58 10.10 11.23 -6.14
CA ARG A 58 10.69 10.61 -7.32
C ARG A 58 9.81 10.82 -8.54
N VAL A 59 10.40 10.93 -9.71
CA VAL A 59 9.68 11.09 -10.98
C VAL A 59 9.05 9.77 -11.43
N HIS A 60 9.75 8.64 -11.23
CA HIS A 60 9.28 7.32 -11.59
C HIS A 60 8.87 6.53 -10.35
N PHE A 61 7.73 5.82 -10.44
CA PHE A 61 7.28 4.99 -9.32
C PHE A 61 8.23 3.83 -9.03
N SER A 62 8.85 3.26 -10.05
CA SER A 62 9.86 2.20 -9.89
C SER A 62 11.00 2.61 -8.95
N ASP A 63 11.52 3.84 -9.12
CA ASP A 63 12.58 4.38 -8.26
C ASP A 63 12.06 4.65 -6.85
N PHE A 64 10.87 5.25 -6.75
CA PHE A 64 10.21 5.48 -5.46
C PHE A 64 9.99 4.17 -4.70
N TYR A 65 9.49 3.15 -5.39
CA TYR A 65 9.18 1.86 -4.79
C TYR A 65 10.43 1.12 -4.32
N ALA A 66 11.51 1.15 -5.14
CA ALA A 66 12.80 0.60 -4.75
C ALA A 66 13.38 1.32 -3.51
N GLU A 67 13.58 2.64 -3.63
CA GLU A 67 14.41 3.42 -2.70
C GLU A 67 13.67 3.81 -1.41
N ASN A 68 12.34 4.03 -1.48
CA ASN A 68 11.57 4.52 -0.35
C ASN A 68 10.70 3.41 0.29
N ARG A 69 10.51 2.26 -0.36
CA ARG A 69 9.65 1.18 0.12
C ARG A 69 10.41 -0.13 0.37
N ILE A 70 11.09 -0.68 -0.65
CA ILE A 70 11.71 -2.01 -0.56
C ILE A 70 13.04 -1.94 0.19
N LEU A 71 14.02 -1.21 -0.34
CA LEU A 71 15.41 -1.24 0.16
C LEU A 71 15.56 -0.81 1.63
N PRO A 72 14.82 0.21 2.15
CA PRO A 72 14.88 0.54 3.57
C PRO A 72 14.43 -0.59 4.50
N LEU A 73 13.39 -1.34 4.11
CA LEU A 73 12.89 -2.48 4.89
C LEU A 73 13.80 -3.69 4.78
N VAL A 74 14.38 -3.94 3.60
CA VAL A 74 15.41 -4.98 3.43
C VAL A 74 16.63 -4.67 4.32
N LYS A 75 17.06 -3.41 4.36
CA LYS A 75 18.12 -2.99 5.29
C LYS A 75 17.74 -3.25 6.73
N LEU A 76 16.54 -2.86 7.16
CA LEU A 76 16.04 -3.08 8.51
C LEU A 76 16.01 -4.58 8.86
N LEU A 77 15.51 -5.43 7.94
CA LEU A 77 15.46 -6.89 8.14
C LEU A 77 16.87 -7.52 8.21
N ARG A 78 17.86 -6.93 7.54
CA ARG A 78 19.27 -7.32 7.70
C ARG A 78 19.81 -6.90 9.06
N ASP A 79 19.56 -5.69 9.50
CA ASP A 79 19.97 -5.18 10.82
C ASP A 79 19.33 -6.02 11.94
N GLN A 80 18.12 -6.54 11.74
CA GLN A 80 17.41 -7.49 12.61
C GLN A 80 17.88 -8.95 12.46
N GLN A 81 18.86 -9.24 11.59
CA GLN A 81 19.40 -10.57 11.30
C GLN A 81 18.41 -11.58 10.70
N HIS A 82 17.30 -11.09 10.10
CA HIS A 82 16.34 -11.92 9.36
C HIS A 82 16.81 -12.22 7.94
N TYR A 83 17.58 -11.31 7.33
CA TYR A 83 18.17 -11.47 6.01
C TYR A 83 19.69 -11.45 6.09
N GLY A 84 20.32 -12.33 5.28
CA GLY A 84 21.75 -12.28 4.99
C GLY A 84 22.04 -11.60 3.65
N GLN A 85 23.29 -11.71 3.20
CA GLN A 85 23.72 -11.14 1.93
C GLN A 85 22.99 -11.76 0.72
N LYS A 86 22.68 -13.06 0.77
CA LYS A 86 22.02 -13.78 -0.33
C LYS A 86 20.60 -13.27 -0.58
N GLU A 87 19.86 -13.00 0.50
CA GLU A 87 18.51 -12.45 0.44
C GLU A 87 18.55 -11.01 -0.09
N ALA A 88 19.47 -10.17 0.40
CA ALA A 88 19.61 -8.79 -0.06
C ALA A 88 19.85 -8.70 -1.57
N VAL A 89 20.70 -9.56 -2.13
CA VAL A 89 20.98 -9.59 -3.59
C VAL A 89 19.70 -9.85 -4.41
N VAL A 90 18.73 -10.62 -3.89
CA VAL A 90 17.44 -10.83 -4.59
C VAL A 90 16.67 -9.53 -4.72
N PHE A 91 16.60 -8.73 -3.64
CA PHE A 91 15.89 -7.45 -3.66
C PHE A 91 16.62 -6.38 -4.47
N ASP A 92 17.97 -6.37 -4.44
CA ASP A 92 18.76 -5.50 -5.31
C ASP A 92 18.48 -5.81 -6.79
N LYS A 93 18.44 -7.10 -7.13
CA LYS A 93 18.13 -7.54 -8.49
C LYS A 93 16.70 -7.17 -8.90
N LEU A 94 15.70 -7.41 -8.02
CA LEU A 94 14.32 -6.99 -8.24
C LEU A 94 14.23 -5.48 -8.50
N SER A 95 14.91 -4.67 -7.68
CA SER A 95 14.92 -3.20 -7.83
C SER A 95 15.39 -2.78 -9.22
N GLY A 96 16.35 -3.47 -9.81
CA GLY A 96 16.80 -3.22 -11.17
C GLY A 96 15.79 -3.55 -12.27
N PHE A 97 14.78 -4.40 -11.98
CA PHE A 97 13.74 -4.77 -12.95
C PHE A 97 12.42 -4.00 -12.80
N LEU A 98 12.20 -3.28 -11.70
CA LEU A 98 10.91 -2.64 -11.41
C LEU A 98 10.42 -1.75 -12.56
N HIS A 99 11.30 -1.05 -13.27
CA HIS A 99 10.96 -0.20 -14.41
C HIS A 99 10.37 -0.97 -15.62
N THR A 100 10.63 -2.27 -15.72
CA THR A 100 10.03 -3.13 -16.75
C THR A 100 8.76 -3.84 -16.29
N LEU A 101 8.58 -3.96 -14.97
CA LEU A 101 7.47 -4.67 -14.34
C LEU A 101 6.28 -3.75 -14.05
N ILE A 102 6.55 -2.50 -13.68
CA ILE A 102 5.55 -1.51 -13.29
C ILE A 102 5.33 -0.54 -14.44
N PRO A 103 4.10 -0.47 -14.99
CA PRO A 103 3.79 0.50 -16.03
C PRO A 103 3.79 1.93 -15.47
N GLU A 104 4.09 2.92 -16.31
CA GLU A 104 3.99 4.33 -15.96
C GLU A 104 2.52 4.73 -15.77
N GLU A 105 2.26 5.45 -14.69
CA GLU A 105 0.98 6.04 -14.36
C GLU A 105 1.21 7.38 -13.63
N LEU A 106 0.21 8.25 -13.59
CA LEU A 106 0.32 9.49 -12.79
C LEU A 106 0.35 9.14 -11.29
N PRO A 107 1.13 9.88 -10.49
CA PRO A 107 1.10 9.73 -9.05
C PRO A 107 -0.31 10.00 -8.51
N ALA A 108 -0.91 9.03 -7.84
CA ALA A 108 -2.25 9.11 -7.26
C ALA A 108 -2.15 9.17 -5.72
N LEU A 109 -2.99 9.96 -5.08
CA LEU A 109 -3.09 9.98 -3.62
C LEU A 109 -3.64 8.63 -3.14
N LEU A 110 -2.84 7.89 -2.38
CA LEU A 110 -3.21 6.59 -1.83
C LEU A 110 -3.67 6.72 -0.38
N HIS A 111 -4.49 5.78 0.06
CA HIS A 111 -4.69 5.48 1.47
C HIS A 111 -3.38 4.96 2.09
N GLY A 112 -2.68 4.08 1.37
CA GLY A 112 -1.36 3.56 1.73
C GLY A 112 -1.33 2.39 2.72
N ASP A 113 -2.48 2.09 3.37
CA ASP A 113 -2.66 0.93 4.26
C ASP A 113 -4.12 0.44 4.20
N LEU A 114 -4.65 0.21 2.99
CA LEU A 114 -6.07 -0.10 2.77
C LEU A 114 -6.38 -1.59 2.91
N TRP A 115 -6.45 -2.09 4.14
CA TRP A 115 -6.95 -3.42 4.46
C TRP A 115 -8.32 -3.34 5.16
N ALA A 116 -9.00 -4.48 5.35
CA ALA A 116 -10.38 -4.52 5.86
C ALA A 116 -10.56 -3.95 7.28
N GLY A 117 -9.48 -3.75 8.05
CA GLY A 117 -9.51 -3.10 9.35
C GLY A 117 -9.49 -1.56 9.29
N ASN A 118 -9.20 -0.98 8.11
CA ASN A 118 -9.01 0.46 7.95
C ASN A 118 -10.16 1.14 7.19
N TYR A 119 -11.36 0.58 7.28
CA TYR A 119 -12.61 1.27 6.93
C TYR A 119 -13.72 0.98 7.95
N LEU A 120 -14.64 1.92 8.07
CA LEU A 120 -15.84 1.82 8.90
C LEU A 120 -17.08 2.07 8.04
N THR A 121 -18.24 1.65 8.57
CA THR A 121 -19.54 2.04 8.04
C THR A 121 -20.14 3.08 8.98
N ASP A 122 -20.44 4.28 8.49
CA ASP A 122 -21.04 5.33 9.30
C ASP A 122 -22.54 5.13 9.55
N GLY A 123 -23.13 6.01 10.36
CA GLY A 123 -24.56 5.95 10.72
C GLY A 123 -25.53 6.14 9.55
N GLN A 124 -25.08 6.57 8.39
CA GLN A 124 -25.83 6.65 7.14
C GLN A 124 -25.58 5.43 6.23
N GLY A 125 -24.80 4.46 6.68
CA GLY A 125 -24.45 3.26 5.92
C GLY A 125 -23.36 3.49 4.86
N GLN A 126 -22.58 4.58 4.97
CA GLN A 126 -21.55 4.97 4.01
C GLN A 126 -20.16 4.48 4.43
N PRO A 127 -19.26 4.16 3.46
CA PRO A 127 -17.88 3.82 3.76
C PRO A 127 -17.08 5.06 4.18
N VAL A 128 -16.31 4.90 5.27
CA VAL A 128 -15.36 5.89 5.79
C VAL A 128 -14.01 5.22 5.93
N LEU A 129 -12.97 5.77 5.31
CA LEU A 129 -11.59 5.30 5.43
C LEU A 129 -10.95 5.88 6.68
N ILE A 130 -10.16 5.08 7.40
CA ILE A 130 -9.49 5.45 8.64
C ILE A 130 -8.03 4.96 8.64
N ASP A 131 -7.19 5.51 9.53
CA ASP A 131 -5.79 5.12 9.73
C ASP A 131 -4.94 5.04 8.45
N PRO A 132 -4.91 6.11 7.61
CA PRO A 132 -4.11 6.08 6.40
C PRO A 132 -2.62 6.24 6.68
N ALA A 133 -1.79 5.66 5.78
CA ALA A 133 -0.36 5.93 5.65
C ALA A 133 -0.09 6.60 4.28
N PRO A 134 -0.58 7.85 4.05
CA PRO A 134 -0.78 8.39 2.72
C PRO A 134 0.53 8.78 2.05
N TYR A 135 0.54 8.66 0.73
CA TYR A 135 1.55 9.19 -0.17
C TYR A 135 1.00 9.20 -1.61
N TYR A 136 1.62 9.96 -2.49
CA TYR A 136 1.34 9.86 -3.92
C TYR A 136 2.09 8.65 -4.48
N GLY A 137 1.36 7.62 -4.92
CA GLY A 137 1.88 6.35 -5.38
C GLY A 137 1.18 5.83 -6.63
N HIS A 138 1.46 4.56 -6.97
CA HIS A 138 0.76 3.83 -8.02
C HIS A 138 -0.51 3.20 -7.45
N ARG A 139 -1.66 3.42 -8.10
CA ARG A 139 -2.99 3.00 -7.59
C ARG A 139 -3.10 1.51 -7.30
N GLU A 140 -2.39 0.68 -8.05
CA GLU A 140 -2.37 -0.77 -7.82
C GLU A 140 -1.87 -1.15 -6.42
N ALA A 141 -1.16 -0.26 -5.71
CA ALA A 141 -0.70 -0.54 -4.35
C ALA A 141 -1.87 -0.67 -3.36
N ASP A 142 -2.84 0.25 -3.39
CA ASP A 142 -4.05 0.13 -2.54
C ASP A 142 -4.91 -1.06 -2.96
N ILE A 143 -5.08 -1.28 -4.28
CA ILE A 143 -5.84 -2.42 -4.81
C ILE A 143 -5.21 -3.76 -4.39
N ALA A 144 -3.88 -3.85 -4.39
CA ALA A 144 -3.16 -5.03 -3.94
C ALA A 144 -3.27 -5.24 -2.41
N MET A 145 -3.22 -4.14 -1.64
CA MET A 145 -3.38 -4.20 -0.18
C MET A 145 -4.78 -4.69 0.22
N MET A 146 -5.84 -4.24 -0.47
CA MET A 146 -7.22 -4.72 -0.25
C MET A 146 -7.36 -6.24 -0.43
N GLN A 147 -6.50 -6.86 -1.25
CA GLN A 147 -6.53 -8.31 -1.52
C GLN A 147 -5.65 -9.12 -0.55
N LEU A 148 -4.66 -8.49 0.10
CA LEU A 148 -3.63 -9.19 0.88
C LEU A 148 -4.22 -9.99 2.06
N PHE A 149 -5.15 -9.39 2.79
CA PHE A 149 -5.78 -10.02 3.95
C PHE A 149 -7.25 -10.38 3.71
N GLY A 150 -7.77 -10.11 2.51
CA GLY A 150 -9.18 -10.31 2.18
C GLY A 150 -10.11 -9.29 2.87
N GLY A 151 -11.40 -9.62 2.92
CA GLY A 151 -12.42 -8.77 3.55
C GLY A 151 -13.11 -7.80 2.60
N PHE A 152 -12.72 -7.77 1.31
CA PHE A 152 -13.37 -7.01 0.26
C PHE A 152 -14.02 -7.95 -0.76
N PRO A 153 -15.31 -7.77 -1.12
CA PRO A 153 -15.96 -8.59 -2.13
C PRO A 153 -15.49 -8.22 -3.54
N GLN A 154 -15.60 -9.15 -4.49
CA GLN A 154 -15.19 -8.92 -5.88
C GLN A 154 -15.90 -7.71 -6.51
N GLN A 155 -17.12 -7.40 -6.06
CA GLN A 155 -17.92 -6.26 -6.52
C GLN A 155 -17.19 -4.93 -6.43
N VAL A 156 -16.44 -4.65 -5.34
CA VAL A 156 -15.71 -3.37 -5.18
C VAL A 156 -14.61 -3.21 -6.23
N PHE A 157 -13.89 -4.29 -6.58
CA PHE A 157 -12.84 -4.25 -7.59
C PHE A 157 -13.42 -4.03 -8.99
N THR A 158 -14.56 -4.66 -9.28
CA THR A 158 -15.30 -4.46 -10.54
C THR A 158 -15.79 -3.02 -10.67
N ALA A 159 -16.48 -2.51 -9.64
CA ALA A 159 -16.98 -1.14 -9.63
C ALA A 159 -15.82 -0.10 -9.68
N TYR A 160 -14.69 -0.35 -9.01
CA TYR A 160 -13.52 0.50 -9.11
C TYR A 160 -12.97 0.54 -10.54
N HIS A 161 -12.82 -0.63 -11.19
CA HIS A 161 -12.31 -0.72 -12.56
C HIS A 161 -13.23 -0.03 -13.59
N GLU A 162 -14.54 -0.03 -13.36
CA GLU A 162 -15.52 0.72 -14.17
C GLU A 162 -15.36 2.24 -14.02
N GLN A 163 -15.05 2.74 -12.82
CA GLN A 163 -14.86 4.16 -12.54
C GLN A 163 -13.49 4.66 -13.00
N LEU A 164 -12.43 3.90 -12.72
CA LEU A 164 -11.05 4.28 -13.00
C LEU A 164 -10.27 3.04 -13.44
N PRO A 165 -10.31 2.69 -14.74
CA PRO A 165 -9.71 1.46 -15.26
C PRO A 165 -8.25 1.29 -14.89
N LEU A 166 -7.89 0.11 -14.37
CA LEU A 166 -6.51 -0.28 -14.12
C LEU A 166 -5.83 -0.72 -15.41
N ILE A 167 -4.52 -0.55 -15.48
CA ILE A 167 -3.71 -0.92 -16.64
C ILE A 167 -3.76 -2.44 -16.86
N THR A 168 -3.94 -2.85 -18.11
CA THR A 168 -4.01 -4.27 -18.51
C THR A 168 -2.90 -5.10 -17.86
N GLY A 169 -3.27 -6.24 -17.29
CA GLY A 169 -2.33 -7.15 -16.64
C GLY A 169 -2.06 -6.81 -15.16
N TRP A 170 -2.78 -5.87 -14.55
CA TRP A 170 -2.63 -5.50 -13.15
C TRP A 170 -2.73 -6.72 -12.20
N GLN A 171 -3.55 -7.71 -12.53
CA GLN A 171 -3.69 -8.94 -11.71
C GLN A 171 -2.37 -9.70 -11.55
N LYS A 172 -1.45 -9.61 -12.53
CA LYS A 172 -0.14 -10.25 -12.48
C LYS A 172 0.86 -9.47 -11.62
N ARG A 173 0.53 -8.23 -11.26
CA ARG A 173 1.37 -7.35 -10.44
C ARG A 173 0.90 -7.25 -8.98
N VAL A 174 -0.21 -7.90 -8.63
CA VAL A 174 -0.77 -7.87 -7.27
C VAL A 174 0.30 -8.27 -6.25
N ASP A 175 0.96 -9.41 -6.42
CA ASP A 175 1.99 -9.86 -5.50
C ASP A 175 3.18 -8.87 -5.42
N LEU A 176 3.54 -8.25 -6.56
CA LEU A 176 4.61 -7.24 -6.58
C LEU A 176 4.26 -6.03 -5.70
N PHE A 177 3.03 -5.53 -5.78
CA PHE A 177 2.58 -4.42 -4.94
C PHE A 177 2.30 -4.83 -3.49
N GLN A 178 1.99 -6.10 -3.23
CA GLN A 178 1.90 -6.67 -1.88
C GLN A 178 3.27 -6.80 -1.19
N LEU A 179 4.36 -6.76 -1.94
CA LEU A 179 5.71 -6.91 -1.38
C LEU A 179 5.99 -5.88 -0.27
N TYR A 180 5.61 -4.60 -0.48
CA TYR A 180 5.84 -3.58 0.53
C TYR A 180 5.10 -3.86 1.85
N PRO A 181 3.78 -4.04 1.90
CA PRO A 181 3.11 -4.38 3.15
C PRO A 181 3.58 -5.70 3.77
N VAL A 182 3.96 -6.70 2.97
CA VAL A 182 4.54 -7.96 3.49
C VAL A 182 5.91 -7.71 4.13
N LEU A 183 6.76 -6.86 3.57
CA LEU A 183 8.03 -6.43 4.17
C LEU A 183 7.82 -5.65 5.47
N VAL A 184 6.80 -4.77 5.52
CA VAL A 184 6.39 -4.06 6.75
C VAL A 184 6.02 -5.08 7.83
N HIS A 185 5.19 -6.07 7.52
CA HIS A 185 4.80 -7.11 8.46
C HIS A 185 5.99 -8.00 8.87
N ALA A 186 6.90 -8.31 7.95
CA ALA A 186 8.15 -9.03 8.26
C ALA A 186 9.01 -8.26 9.28
N ALA A 187 9.14 -6.94 9.10
CA ALA A 187 9.92 -6.10 10.01
C ALA A 187 9.27 -5.89 11.39
N LEU A 188 7.93 -5.88 11.45
CA LEU A 188 7.17 -5.66 12.69
C LEU A 188 6.95 -6.94 13.49
N PHE A 189 6.68 -8.07 12.81
CA PHE A 189 6.16 -9.29 13.40
C PHE A 189 7.01 -10.52 13.09
N GLY A 190 7.89 -10.47 12.09
CA GLY A 190 8.72 -11.61 11.70
C GLY A 190 7.90 -12.78 11.11
N GLY A 191 8.23 -14.01 11.53
CA GLY A 191 7.45 -15.21 11.22
C GLY A 191 7.38 -15.54 9.74
N SER A 192 6.19 -15.94 9.26
CA SER A 192 5.95 -16.35 7.88
C SER A 192 6.09 -15.21 6.85
N TYR A 193 6.03 -13.95 7.27
CA TYR A 193 6.20 -12.81 6.36
C TYR A 193 7.62 -12.70 5.80
N ILE A 194 8.63 -13.20 6.54
CA ILE A 194 10.03 -13.21 6.10
C ILE A 194 10.21 -14.10 4.85
N PRO A 195 9.89 -15.40 4.86
CA PRO A 195 10.00 -16.21 3.65
C PRO A 195 8.98 -15.82 2.57
N GLN A 196 7.81 -15.29 2.92
CA GLN A 196 6.81 -14.80 1.96
C GLN A 196 7.35 -13.65 1.12
N SER A 197 7.92 -12.61 1.74
CA SER A 197 8.49 -11.47 1.01
C SER A 197 9.64 -11.89 0.09
N LEU A 198 10.50 -12.82 0.55
CA LEU A 198 11.56 -13.37 -0.28
C LEU A 198 11.02 -14.18 -1.47
N SER A 199 9.95 -14.94 -1.27
CA SER A 199 9.27 -15.71 -2.32
C SER A 199 8.70 -14.79 -3.39
N ILE A 200 8.00 -13.72 -2.98
CA ILE A 200 7.48 -12.69 -3.88
C ILE A 200 8.64 -12.07 -4.69
N ALA A 201 9.70 -11.63 -4.03
CA ALA A 201 10.83 -11.00 -4.72
C ALA A 201 11.46 -11.95 -5.77
N LYS A 202 11.61 -13.23 -5.45
CA LYS A 202 12.16 -14.24 -6.37
C LYS A 202 11.28 -14.52 -7.59
N SER A 203 9.97 -14.37 -7.49
CA SER A 203 9.06 -14.62 -8.62
C SER A 203 9.18 -13.59 -9.75
N TYR A 204 9.84 -12.46 -9.48
CA TYR A 204 10.05 -11.35 -10.42
C TYR A 204 11.53 -11.13 -10.81
N THR A 205 12.44 -12.09 -10.50
CA THR A 205 13.89 -11.90 -10.76
C THR A 205 14.54 -12.95 -11.65
#